data_070457574e9d95310d5a4ae69c30cb86
#
_entry.id   070457574e9d95310d5a4ae69c30cb86
#
_cell.length_a   1.000
_cell.length_b   1.000
_cell.length_c   1.000
_cell.angle_alpha   90.00
_cell.angle_beta   90.00
_cell.angle_gamma   90.00
#
_symmetry.space_group_name_H-M   'P 1'
#
loop_
_entity.id
_entity.type
_entity.pdbx_description
1 polymer ?
#
loop_
_entity_poly.entity_id
_entity_poly.type
_entity_poly.pdbx_seq_one_letter_code
_entity_poly.pdbx_strand_id
1 'polypeptide(L)'
;MYQETFDLESVTLNVMNLPYMVAFYQQALGMAILEESPGRVGLGVQGSDRPLLYLEAVAAPQESQARYGLYHVAYLLPSREDLGTFLVHAIKQNLPLIGASDHGYSEPIYLEDPEGNGIEVYRDKPISQWEIESDGSIPGVTLEMDGQGVYDSAKPLDGPYKMPEGSRIGHIH
;
A
#
# COMPACT_ATOMS: atom_id res chain seq x y z
N MET A 1 3.34 20.99 22.72
CA MET A 1 2.48 19.93 22.16
C MET A 1 2.52 20.13 20.65
N TYR A 2 3.49 19.49 19.98
CA TYR A 2 3.58 19.55 18.53
C TYR A 2 2.60 18.52 17.95
N GLN A 3 1.50 18.98 17.40
CA GLN A 3 0.63 18.23 16.49
C GLN A 3 0.86 18.79 15.08
N GLU A 4 2.03 18.57 14.54
CA GLU A 4 2.17 18.63 13.10
C GLU A 4 1.89 17.22 12.59
N THR A 5 0.70 17.00 12.09
CA THR A 5 0.39 15.80 11.28
C THR A 5 1.13 15.98 9.97
N PHE A 6 2.26 15.32 9.84
CA PHE A 6 2.97 15.19 8.57
C PHE A 6 2.28 14.06 7.79
N ASP A 7 1.63 14.40 6.70
CA ASP A 7 1.03 13.44 5.78
C ASP A 7 1.84 13.39 4.47
N LEU A 8 2.15 12.18 4.01
CA LEU A 8 2.69 11.96 2.69
C LEU A 8 1.55 12.07 1.68
N GLU A 9 1.56 13.10 0.84
CA GLU A 9 0.47 13.32 -0.11
C GLU A 9 0.52 12.32 -1.26
N SER A 10 1.69 12.16 -1.89
CA SER A 10 1.87 11.29 -3.03
C SER A 10 3.32 10.82 -3.20
N VAL A 11 3.49 9.78 -4.00
CA VAL A 11 4.78 9.26 -4.44
C VAL A 11 4.79 9.24 -5.97
N THR A 12 5.95 9.49 -6.59
CA THR A 12 6.16 9.30 -8.02
C THR A 12 7.13 8.15 -8.24
N LEU A 13 6.72 7.15 -9.03
CA LEU A 13 7.57 6.07 -9.50
C LEU A 13 7.87 6.24 -10.99
N ASN A 14 9.14 6.17 -11.33
CA ASN A 14 9.59 6.08 -12.71
C ASN A 14 9.41 4.64 -13.21
N VAL A 15 8.71 4.47 -14.32
CA VAL A 15 8.34 3.14 -14.84
C VAL A 15 8.71 3.00 -16.30
N MET A 16 9.08 1.80 -16.72
CA MET A 16 9.47 1.52 -18.13
C MET A 16 8.25 1.22 -19.00
N ASN A 17 7.23 0.57 -18.43
CA ASN A 17 6.00 0.21 -19.15
C ASN A 17 4.78 0.81 -18.47
N LEU A 18 4.55 2.10 -18.72
CA LEU A 18 3.47 2.85 -18.08
C LEU A 18 2.08 2.21 -18.22
N PRO A 19 1.61 1.76 -19.41
CA PRO A 19 0.29 1.14 -19.52
C PRO A 19 0.15 -0.15 -18.70
N TYR A 20 1.19 -0.96 -18.65
CA TYR A 20 1.19 -2.21 -17.89
C TYR A 20 1.19 -1.94 -16.38
N MET A 21 1.98 -0.98 -15.92
CA MET A 21 2.04 -0.59 -14.52
C MET A 21 0.73 0.04 -14.05
N VAL A 22 0.11 0.90 -14.86
CA VAL A 22 -1.23 1.46 -14.56
C VAL A 22 -2.25 0.34 -14.38
N ALA A 23 -2.30 -0.61 -15.33
CA ALA A 23 -3.23 -1.74 -15.25
C ALA A 23 -2.99 -2.60 -13.99
N PHE A 24 -1.73 -2.81 -13.61
CA PHE A 24 -1.37 -3.53 -12.39
C PHE A 24 -1.92 -2.83 -11.14
N TYR A 25 -1.65 -1.54 -10.95
CA TYR A 25 -2.11 -0.82 -9.76
C TYR A 25 -3.64 -0.69 -9.69
N GLN A 26 -4.32 -0.58 -10.84
CA GLN A 26 -5.77 -0.64 -10.90
C GLN A 26 -6.31 -2.02 -10.47
N GLN A 27 -5.71 -3.09 -10.97
CA GLN A 27 -6.14 -4.45 -10.66
C GLN A 27 -5.73 -4.88 -9.25
N ALA A 28 -4.48 -4.66 -8.85
CA ALA A 28 -3.94 -5.14 -7.59
C ALA A 28 -4.44 -4.34 -6.39
N LEU A 29 -4.38 -3.01 -6.47
CA LEU A 29 -4.74 -2.13 -5.36
C LEU A 29 -6.13 -1.49 -5.52
N GLY A 30 -6.84 -1.74 -6.61
CA GLY A 30 -8.16 -1.14 -6.85
C GLY A 30 -8.12 0.37 -7.01
N MET A 31 -6.97 0.93 -7.42
CA MET A 31 -6.82 2.36 -7.66
C MET A 31 -7.58 2.81 -8.91
N ALA A 32 -8.06 4.04 -8.90
CA ALA A 32 -8.63 4.71 -10.07
C ALA A 32 -7.62 5.67 -10.69
N ILE A 33 -7.69 5.86 -12.02
CA ILE A 33 -6.98 6.95 -12.69
C ILE A 33 -7.71 8.25 -12.32
N LEU A 34 -7.01 9.20 -11.71
CA LEU A 34 -7.52 10.51 -11.32
C LEU A 34 -6.97 11.63 -12.22
N GLU A 35 -5.76 11.44 -12.71
CA GLU A 35 -5.09 12.39 -13.60
C GLU A 35 -4.37 11.63 -14.71
N GLU A 36 -4.38 12.19 -15.92
CA GLU A 36 -3.67 11.63 -17.06
C GLU A 36 -3.08 12.73 -17.93
N SER A 37 -1.81 12.56 -18.27
CA SER A 37 -1.09 13.41 -19.20
C SER A 37 -0.08 12.59 -20.00
N PRO A 38 0.49 13.09 -21.10
CA PRO A 38 1.47 12.35 -21.86
C PRO A 38 2.64 11.88 -20.99
N GLY A 39 2.82 10.56 -20.88
CA GLY A 39 3.91 9.94 -20.11
C GLY A 39 3.72 9.93 -18.60
N ARG A 40 2.59 10.40 -18.06
CA ARG A 40 2.34 10.43 -16.61
C ARG A 40 0.89 10.15 -16.28
N VAL A 41 0.65 9.29 -15.29
CA VAL A 41 -0.68 8.94 -14.79
C VAL A 41 -0.70 9.05 -13.27
N GLY A 42 -1.70 9.72 -12.73
CA GLY A 42 -1.99 9.82 -11.29
C GLY A 42 -3.08 8.85 -10.89
N LEU A 43 -2.78 7.98 -9.94
CA LEU A 43 -3.65 6.92 -9.43
C LEU A 43 -3.97 7.15 -7.95
N GLY A 44 -5.18 6.82 -7.54
CA GLY A 44 -5.60 6.99 -6.15
C GLY A 44 -6.95 6.37 -5.84
N VAL A 45 -7.53 6.80 -4.74
CA VAL A 45 -8.85 6.35 -4.31
C VAL A 45 -9.92 6.92 -5.24
N GLN A 46 -10.84 6.08 -5.71
CA GLN A 46 -11.93 6.51 -6.61
C GLN A 46 -12.78 7.61 -5.95
N GLY A 47 -12.96 8.71 -6.67
CA GLY A 47 -13.73 9.86 -6.18
C GLY A 47 -12.89 10.87 -5.37
N SER A 48 -11.62 10.58 -5.10
CA SER A 48 -10.68 11.56 -4.55
C SER A 48 -10.23 12.55 -5.64
N ASP A 49 -9.88 13.75 -5.22
CA ASP A 49 -9.28 14.78 -6.06
C ASP A 49 -7.73 14.72 -6.06
N ARG A 50 -7.15 13.82 -5.26
CA ARG A 50 -5.70 13.73 -5.05
C ARG A 50 -5.17 12.33 -5.34
N PRO A 51 -4.28 12.19 -6.35
CA PRO A 51 -3.54 10.95 -6.54
C PRO A 51 -2.63 10.63 -5.36
N LEU A 52 -2.55 9.35 -5.01
CA LEU A 52 -1.56 8.82 -4.06
C LEU A 52 -0.27 8.40 -4.76
N LEU A 53 -0.38 7.94 -5.99
CA LEU A 53 0.71 7.43 -6.79
C LEU A 53 0.72 8.07 -8.17
N TYR A 54 1.85 8.64 -8.54
CA TYR A 54 2.14 9.01 -9.91
C TYR A 54 3.07 7.97 -10.54
N LEU A 55 2.70 7.50 -11.72
CA LEU A 55 3.57 6.69 -12.57
C LEU A 55 4.04 7.57 -13.72
N GLU A 56 5.35 7.64 -13.90
CA GLU A 56 5.98 8.47 -14.93
C GLU A 56 6.86 7.62 -15.85
N ALA A 57 6.56 7.66 -17.14
CA ALA A 57 7.29 6.88 -18.13
C ALA A 57 8.71 7.42 -18.30
N VAL A 58 9.70 6.54 -18.18
CA VAL A 58 11.11 6.84 -18.45
C VAL A 58 11.63 5.92 -19.54
N ALA A 59 12.57 6.43 -20.35
CA ALA A 59 13.38 5.56 -21.20
C ALA A 59 14.22 4.64 -20.30
N ALA A 60 14.52 3.43 -20.77
CA ALA A 60 15.20 2.38 -20.02
C ALA A 60 16.24 2.90 -19.02
N PRO A 61 16.35 2.30 -17.82
CA PRO A 61 17.18 2.82 -16.76
C PRO A 61 18.63 2.96 -17.24
N GLN A 62 19.22 4.11 -17.02
CA GLN A 62 20.67 4.23 -17.07
C GLN A 62 21.21 3.30 -15.98
N GLU A 63 22.17 2.45 -16.31
CA GLU A 63 22.83 1.56 -15.35
C GLU A 63 23.33 2.39 -14.15
N SER A 64 22.60 2.34 -13.08
CA SER A 64 22.98 2.99 -11.83
C SER A 64 23.82 2.03 -11.01
N GLN A 65 25.05 2.41 -10.75
CA GLN A 65 25.99 1.60 -9.97
C GLN A 65 25.69 1.62 -8.46
N ALA A 66 24.81 2.46 -7.98
CA ALA A 66 24.48 2.56 -6.56
C ALA A 66 23.02 2.22 -6.34
N ARG A 67 22.79 1.15 -5.62
CA ARG A 67 21.45 0.65 -5.37
C ARG A 67 20.98 0.94 -3.95
N TYR A 68 20.91 2.22 -3.66
CA TYR A 68 20.07 2.71 -2.59
C TYR A 68 18.80 3.20 -3.24
N GLY A 69 17.71 2.48 -3.06
CA GLY A 69 16.45 2.77 -3.73
C GLY A 69 15.29 2.50 -2.78
N LEU A 70 14.11 2.85 -3.25
CA LEU A 70 12.86 2.54 -2.60
C LEU A 70 12.76 1.03 -2.32
N TYR A 71 12.53 0.66 -1.06
CA TYR A 71 12.24 -0.71 -0.68
C TYR A 71 10.74 -0.99 -0.83
N HIS A 72 9.87 -0.15 -0.29
CA HIS A 72 8.42 -0.20 -0.55
C HIS A 72 7.72 1.14 -0.32
N VAL A 73 6.56 1.28 -0.96
CA VAL A 73 5.53 2.25 -0.63
C VAL A 73 4.46 1.56 0.20
N ALA A 74 4.15 2.11 1.37
CA ALA A 74 3.16 1.55 2.27
C ALA A 74 1.84 2.30 2.19
N TYR A 75 0.78 1.59 1.81
CA TYR A 75 -0.59 2.08 1.73
C TYR A 75 -1.37 1.68 2.97
N LEU A 76 -1.74 2.68 3.77
CA LEU A 76 -2.53 2.50 4.99
C LEU A 76 -4.01 2.43 4.65
N LEU A 77 -4.64 1.33 5.00
CA LEU A 77 -6.08 1.13 4.90
C LEU A 77 -6.79 1.53 6.20
N PRO A 78 -8.06 2.00 6.13
CA PRO A 78 -8.76 2.55 7.29
C PRO A 78 -9.05 1.55 8.40
N SER A 79 -9.23 0.26 8.07
CA SER A 79 -9.70 -0.74 9.04
C SER A 79 -9.13 -2.14 8.78
N ARG A 80 -9.31 -3.04 9.77
CA ARG A 80 -8.97 -4.45 9.62
C ARG A 80 -9.86 -5.15 8.59
N GLU A 81 -11.12 -4.76 8.52
CA GLU A 81 -12.08 -5.27 7.55
C GLU A 81 -11.69 -4.89 6.12
N ASP A 82 -11.13 -3.69 5.93
CA ASP A 82 -10.62 -3.26 4.62
C ASP A 82 -9.36 -4.04 4.24
N LEU A 83 -8.46 -4.31 5.20
CA LEU A 83 -7.30 -5.19 4.98
C LEU A 83 -7.75 -6.63 4.65
N GLY A 84 -8.76 -7.14 5.35
CA GLY A 84 -9.35 -8.44 5.08
C GLY A 84 -9.96 -8.52 3.67
N THR A 85 -10.66 -7.47 3.25
CA THR A 85 -11.23 -7.36 1.91
C THR A 85 -10.14 -7.34 0.84
N PHE A 86 -9.05 -6.60 1.08
CA PHE A 86 -7.86 -6.64 0.23
C PHE A 86 -7.25 -8.05 0.16
N LEU A 87 -7.08 -8.74 1.29
CA LEU A 87 -6.53 -10.09 1.32
C LEU A 87 -7.37 -11.07 0.52
N VAL A 88 -8.70 -11.03 0.69
CA VAL A 88 -9.65 -11.86 -0.10
C VAL A 88 -9.49 -11.57 -1.59
N HIS A 89 -9.43 -10.30 -1.97
CA HIS A 89 -9.19 -9.87 -3.35
C HIS A 89 -7.85 -10.40 -3.87
N ALA A 90 -6.77 -10.20 -3.13
CA ALA A 90 -5.43 -10.63 -3.51
C ALA A 90 -5.35 -12.14 -3.78
N ILE A 91 -5.95 -12.94 -2.90
CA ILE A 91 -6.02 -14.40 -3.07
C ILE A 91 -6.85 -14.75 -4.33
N LYS A 92 -8.02 -14.16 -4.51
CA LYS A 92 -8.88 -14.43 -5.68
C LYS A 92 -8.24 -14.06 -7.01
N GLN A 93 -7.46 -12.98 -7.03
CA GLN A 93 -6.73 -12.50 -8.22
C GLN A 93 -5.37 -13.16 -8.38
N ASN A 94 -4.97 -14.02 -7.44
CA ASN A 94 -3.65 -14.66 -7.42
C ASN A 94 -2.51 -13.64 -7.52
N LEU A 95 -2.62 -12.54 -6.73
CA LEU A 95 -1.58 -11.51 -6.70
C LEU A 95 -0.27 -12.06 -6.14
N PRO A 96 0.88 -11.52 -6.54
CA PRO A 96 2.20 -11.99 -6.11
C PRO A 96 2.52 -11.58 -4.68
N LEU A 97 1.79 -12.13 -3.70
CA LEU A 97 2.05 -11.87 -2.28
C LEU A 97 3.40 -12.46 -1.88
N ILE A 98 4.23 -11.67 -1.20
CA ILE A 98 5.56 -12.07 -0.72
C ILE A 98 5.47 -12.53 0.72
N GLY A 99 4.64 -11.90 1.53
CA GLY A 99 4.49 -12.21 2.94
C GLY A 99 3.47 -11.34 3.65
N ALA A 100 3.30 -11.63 4.93
CA ALA A 100 2.49 -10.85 5.84
C ALA A 100 3.06 -10.97 7.25
N SER A 101 2.92 -9.94 8.07
CA SER A 101 3.46 -9.89 9.43
C SER A 101 2.50 -9.20 10.38
N ASP A 102 2.76 -9.38 11.67
CA ASP A 102 2.19 -8.57 12.75
C ASP A 102 3.34 -7.84 13.46
N HIS A 103 3.33 -6.51 13.39
CA HIS A 103 4.35 -5.68 14.01
C HIS A 103 3.98 -5.20 15.42
N GLY A 104 2.91 -5.76 16.00
CA GLY A 104 2.40 -5.35 17.31
C GLY A 104 1.48 -4.13 17.23
N TYR A 105 1.83 -3.15 16.40
CA TYR A 105 1.06 -1.92 16.17
C TYR A 105 0.40 -1.85 14.79
N SER A 106 0.79 -2.71 13.84
CA SER A 106 0.22 -2.79 12.49
C SER A 106 0.22 -4.21 11.95
N GLU A 107 -0.61 -4.45 10.95
CA GLU A 107 -0.68 -5.72 10.21
C GLU A 107 -0.44 -5.47 8.73
N PRO A 108 0.79 -5.64 8.22
CA PRO A 108 1.14 -5.48 6.82
C PRO A 108 1.02 -6.76 5.99
N ILE A 109 0.67 -6.58 4.71
CA ILE A 109 0.74 -7.57 3.64
C ILE A 109 1.67 -7.00 2.56
N TYR A 110 2.64 -7.79 2.13
CA TYR A 110 3.68 -7.39 1.18
C TYR A 110 3.51 -8.04 -0.18
N LEU A 111 3.72 -7.24 -1.22
CA LEU A 111 3.78 -7.69 -2.62
C LEU A 111 4.76 -6.82 -3.40
N GLU A 112 5.03 -7.20 -4.64
CA GLU A 112 5.84 -6.42 -5.58
C GLU A 112 5.04 -6.11 -6.84
N ASP A 113 5.33 -4.94 -7.42
CA ASP A 113 4.84 -4.62 -8.75
C ASP A 113 5.68 -5.32 -9.85
N PRO A 114 5.23 -5.30 -11.11
CA PRO A 114 5.94 -5.99 -12.19
C PRO A 114 7.35 -5.46 -12.49
N GLU A 115 7.71 -4.27 -12.02
CA GLU A 115 9.04 -3.68 -12.18
C GLU A 115 9.91 -3.82 -10.92
N GLY A 116 9.41 -4.55 -9.90
CA GLY A 116 10.16 -4.90 -8.69
C GLY A 116 10.11 -3.83 -7.59
N ASN A 117 9.18 -2.87 -7.66
CA ASN A 117 8.97 -1.96 -6.56
C ASN A 117 8.14 -2.64 -5.48
N GLY A 118 8.61 -2.59 -4.23
CA GLY A 118 7.89 -3.14 -3.09
C GLY A 118 6.63 -2.35 -2.76
N ILE A 119 5.61 -3.08 -2.37
CA ILE A 119 4.32 -2.56 -1.94
C ILE A 119 3.99 -3.17 -0.59
N GLU A 120 3.63 -2.33 0.36
CA GLU A 120 3.04 -2.72 1.62
C GLU A 120 1.58 -2.24 1.68
N VAL A 121 0.64 -3.14 1.95
CA VAL A 121 -0.75 -2.81 2.24
C VAL A 121 -1.03 -3.18 3.67
N TYR A 122 -1.37 -2.21 4.51
CA TYR A 122 -1.47 -2.43 5.94
C TYR A 122 -2.59 -1.65 6.62
N ARG A 123 -2.88 -2.02 7.85
CA ARG A 123 -3.70 -1.25 8.76
C ARG A 123 -2.97 -1.05 10.08
N ASP A 124 -3.20 0.07 10.74
CA ASP A 124 -2.78 0.28 12.12
C ASP A 124 -3.74 -0.42 13.10
N LYS A 125 -3.19 -1.02 14.14
CA LYS A 125 -4.00 -1.46 15.29
C LYS A 125 -4.41 -0.25 16.13
N PRO A 126 -5.56 -0.29 16.82
CA PRO A 126 -5.89 0.72 17.80
C PRO A 126 -4.78 0.86 18.85
N ILE A 127 -4.47 2.09 19.26
CA ILE A 127 -3.41 2.37 20.26
C ILE A 127 -3.62 1.56 21.55
N SER A 128 -4.87 1.25 21.91
CA SER A 128 -5.21 0.40 23.06
C SER A 128 -4.68 -1.04 22.97
N GLN A 129 -4.24 -1.48 21.78
CA GLN A 129 -3.66 -2.79 21.53
C GLN A 129 -2.14 -2.75 21.38
N TRP A 130 -1.54 -1.55 21.42
CA TRP A 130 -0.10 -1.39 21.31
C TRP A 130 0.59 -1.73 22.62
N GLU A 131 1.72 -2.41 22.52
CA GLU A 131 2.62 -2.61 23.64
C GLU A 131 3.48 -1.36 23.79
N ILE A 132 3.24 -0.60 24.87
CA ILE A 132 3.97 0.64 25.15
C ILE A 132 4.79 0.42 26.40
N GLU A 133 6.11 0.51 26.28
CA GLU A 133 7.04 0.36 27.39
C GLU A 133 6.93 1.51 28.39
N SER A 134 7.46 1.32 29.57
CA SER A 134 7.38 2.33 30.66
C SER A 134 8.09 3.65 30.33
N ASP A 135 9.03 3.64 29.39
CA ASP A 135 9.74 4.82 28.88
C ASP A 135 9.00 5.50 27.70
N GLY A 136 7.84 4.94 27.29
CA GLY A 136 7.04 5.43 26.18
C GLY A 136 7.46 4.89 24.80
N SER A 137 8.46 4.03 24.74
CA SER A 137 8.86 3.38 23.50
C SER A 137 7.83 2.31 23.07
N ILE A 138 7.75 2.07 21.76
CA ILE A 138 6.89 1.05 21.17
C ILE A 138 7.81 0.02 20.55
N PRO A 139 7.94 -1.19 21.13
CA PRO A 139 8.80 -2.22 20.59
C PRO A 139 8.26 -2.67 19.22
N GLY A 140 9.12 -2.61 18.20
CA GLY A 140 8.85 -3.24 16.91
C GLY A 140 9.06 -4.75 17.03
N VAL A 141 8.02 -5.51 16.76
CA VAL A 141 8.09 -6.97 16.68
C VAL A 141 7.80 -7.42 15.25
N THR A 142 8.19 -8.65 14.93
CA THR A 142 7.80 -9.30 13.67
C THR A 142 7.26 -10.68 14.02
N LEU A 143 5.95 -10.76 14.12
CA LEU A 143 5.22 -11.98 14.46
C LEU A 143 4.47 -12.50 13.23
N GLU A 144 4.02 -13.74 13.31
CA GLU A 144 3.10 -14.28 12.32
C GLU A 144 1.76 -13.54 12.39
N MET A 145 1.27 -13.09 11.22
CA MET A 145 -0.06 -12.46 11.13
C MET A 145 -1.16 -13.50 11.41
N ASP A 146 -2.18 -13.09 12.14
CA ASP A 146 -3.46 -13.82 12.19
C ASP A 146 -4.18 -13.73 10.82
N GLY A 147 -3.62 -14.40 9.82
CA GLY A 147 -4.12 -14.34 8.45
C GLY A 147 -5.56 -14.83 8.30
N GLN A 148 -5.97 -15.85 9.08
CA GLN A 148 -7.34 -16.33 9.08
C GLN A 148 -8.30 -15.29 9.66
N GLY A 149 -7.97 -14.66 10.78
CA GLY A 149 -8.79 -13.61 11.38
C GLY A 149 -8.86 -12.36 10.50
N VAL A 150 -7.78 -12.00 9.79
CA VAL A 150 -7.81 -10.92 8.79
C VAL A 150 -8.74 -11.30 7.64
N TYR A 151 -8.62 -12.50 7.09
CA TYR A 151 -9.47 -13.00 6.01
C TYR A 151 -10.95 -13.00 6.40
N ASP A 152 -11.27 -13.49 7.59
CA ASP A 152 -12.65 -13.61 8.09
C ASP A 152 -13.27 -12.25 8.43
N SER A 153 -12.46 -11.21 8.62
CA SER A 153 -12.92 -9.83 8.84
C SER A 153 -13.39 -9.11 7.56
N ALA A 154 -13.15 -9.72 6.39
CA ALA A 154 -13.44 -9.10 5.11
C ALA A 154 -14.91 -8.69 4.96
N LYS A 155 -15.14 -7.51 4.40
CA LYS A 155 -16.47 -7.09 3.93
C LYS A 155 -16.84 -7.81 2.64
N PRO A 156 -18.13 -8.11 2.39
CA PRO A 156 -18.56 -8.61 1.10
C PRO A 156 -18.18 -7.66 -0.03
N LEU A 157 -17.66 -8.20 -1.13
CA LEU A 157 -17.36 -7.43 -2.34
C LEU A 157 -18.55 -7.48 -3.28
N ASP A 158 -19.18 -6.32 -3.50
CA ASP A 158 -20.20 -6.11 -4.53
C ASP A 158 -19.51 -5.57 -5.81
N GLY A 159 -18.88 -6.47 -6.55
CA GLY A 159 -18.17 -6.13 -7.79
C GLY A 159 -16.65 -6.12 -7.65
N PRO A 160 -15.92 -5.44 -8.57
CA PRO A 160 -14.48 -5.35 -8.53
C PRO A 160 -13.98 -4.67 -7.24
N TYR A 161 -12.84 -5.13 -6.73
CA TYR A 161 -12.19 -4.48 -5.61
C TYR A 161 -11.81 -3.04 -5.95
N LYS A 162 -12.06 -2.14 -5.02
CA LYS A 162 -11.67 -0.73 -5.08
C LYS A 162 -10.94 -0.38 -3.81
N MET A 163 -9.88 0.40 -3.95
CA MET A 163 -9.17 0.94 -2.78
C MET A 163 -10.16 1.70 -1.89
N PRO A 164 -10.24 1.38 -0.60
CA PRO A 164 -11.21 1.99 0.30
C PRO A 164 -11.03 3.51 0.41
N GLU A 165 -12.15 4.22 0.56
CA GLU A 165 -12.13 5.64 0.91
C GLU A 165 -11.40 5.84 2.25
N GLY A 166 -10.57 6.89 2.35
CA GLY A 166 -9.73 7.14 3.51
C GLY A 166 -8.37 6.44 3.48
N SER A 167 -8.08 5.60 2.46
CA SER A 167 -6.74 5.06 2.25
C SER A 167 -5.75 6.18 1.93
N ARG A 168 -4.51 6.04 2.42
CA ARG A 168 -3.46 7.03 2.23
C ARG A 168 -2.08 6.37 2.19
N ILE A 169 -1.05 7.11 1.81
CA ILE A 169 0.32 6.67 2.03
C ILE A 169 0.62 6.81 3.52
N GLY A 170 1.02 5.72 4.15
CA GLY A 170 1.41 5.71 5.54
C GLY A 170 2.89 6.01 5.74
N HIS A 171 3.73 5.36 4.94
CA HIS A 171 5.18 5.61 4.95
C HIS A 171 5.83 5.15 3.64
N ILE A 172 7.10 5.51 3.49
CA ILE A 172 8.01 5.06 2.44
C ILE A 172 9.26 4.52 3.11
N HIS A 173 9.70 3.35 2.69
CA HIS A 173 10.89 2.69 3.24
C HIS A 173 11.96 2.50 2.18
#